data_9df14743dbf648dce3a4c50d0a47a0cf
#
_entry.id   9df14743dbf648dce3a4c50d0a47a0cf
#
_cell.length_a   1.000
_cell.length_b   1.000
_cell.length_c   1.000
_cell.angle_alpha   90.00
_cell.angle_beta   90.00
_cell.angle_gamma   90.00
#
_symmetry.space_group_name_H-M   'P 1'
#
loop_
_entity.id
_entity.type
_entity.pdbx_description
1 polymer ?
#
loop_
_entity_poly.entity_id
_entity_poly.type
_entity_poly.pdbx_seq_one_letter_code
_entity_poly.pdbx_strand_id
1 'polypeptide(L)'
;MSAAQPGILTPIPVVGRYLFFSISQPEQVAATLASLAAATDGYQLVVGIGHSLMLSLGKTVEGMKDYPVLAAPGIDLPSTPSALWCWLRGEDRGEVTLRSHALERSLAPAFQRTGAVDAFLYGEDRDLSGYKDGTENPKGDAALEAALVSGRGAGLDGGSFVAVQQWLHDFDRMQAIPGEEMDNIIGRRKSDDEELEDAPAYAHVKRTEQESFEPAAFLLRRGAPWSDEHRAGLLFAAFGRSFEAFEVQWLRMIGVEDGVLDGLFRFTRPISGSYFWCPPMADGRLDXXXXXXSRPAAASCAALVGGGHGGLVDQRRYFLRSRGQ
;
A
#
# COMPACT_ATOMS: atom_id res chain seq x y z
N MET A 1 24.60 -2.37 -8.86
CA MET A 1 23.95 -1.55 -7.83
C MET A 1 22.46 -1.72 -7.90
N SER A 2 21.80 -1.97 -6.76
CA SER A 2 20.35 -2.03 -6.71
C SER A 2 19.73 -0.64 -6.83
N ALA A 3 18.59 -0.56 -7.47
CA ALA A 3 17.84 0.69 -7.62
C ALA A 3 16.37 0.42 -7.34
N ALA A 4 15.65 1.47 -6.99
CA ALA A 4 14.20 1.35 -6.79
C ALA A 4 13.51 1.04 -8.11
N GLN A 5 12.31 0.46 -8.03
CA GLN A 5 11.42 0.44 -9.17
C GLN A 5 11.08 1.90 -9.50
N PRO A 6 11.46 2.40 -10.68
CA PRO A 6 11.35 3.85 -10.92
C PRO A 6 9.91 4.39 -10.90
N GLY A 7 8.93 3.54 -11.17
CA GLY A 7 7.54 3.97 -11.13
C GLY A 7 7.09 4.46 -9.75
N ILE A 8 7.72 3.95 -8.68
CA ILE A 8 7.41 4.40 -7.32
C ILE A 8 7.72 5.89 -7.15
N LEU A 9 8.84 6.32 -7.72
CA LEU A 9 9.35 7.68 -7.55
C LEU A 9 8.81 8.66 -8.58
N THR A 10 8.07 8.17 -9.56
CA THR A 10 7.50 8.98 -10.65
C THR A 10 6.08 9.38 -10.28
N PRO A 11 5.64 10.60 -10.61
CA PRO A 11 4.23 10.98 -10.40
C PRO A 11 3.27 9.99 -11.04
N ILE A 12 2.02 9.98 -10.58
CA ILE A 12 1.04 9.03 -11.12
C ILE A 12 0.90 9.21 -12.64
N PRO A 13 0.69 8.11 -13.35
CA PRO A 13 0.58 8.18 -14.82
C PRO A 13 -0.80 8.69 -15.24
N VAL A 14 -0.92 9.05 -16.50
CA VAL A 14 -2.20 9.45 -17.08
C VAL A 14 -3.24 8.34 -16.94
N VAL A 15 -2.80 7.08 -17.16
CA VAL A 15 -3.64 5.89 -17.01
C VAL A 15 -2.91 4.89 -16.14
N GLY A 16 -3.64 4.29 -15.19
CA GLY A 16 -3.13 3.21 -14.37
C GLY A 16 -4.12 2.08 -14.26
N ARG A 17 -3.60 0.87 -14.04
CA ARG A 17 -4.45 -0.27 -13.75
C ARG A 17 -3.77 -1.09 -12.65
N TYR A 18 -4.48 -1.29 -11.56
CA TYR A 18 -3.98 -2.02 -10.39
C TYR A 18 -4.61 -3.39 -10.38
N LEU A 19 -3.78 -4.42 -10.39
CA LEU A 19 -4.25 -5.81 -10.39
C LEU A 19 -3.81 -6.50 -9.10
N PHE A 20 -4.70 -7.30 -8.56
CA PHE A 20 -4.47 -8.05 -7.32
C PHE A 20 -4.68 -9.53 -7.61
N PHE A 21 -3.80 -10.38 -7.05
CA PHE A 21 -3.82 -11.82 -7.35
C PHE A 21 -3.71 -12.64 -6.08
N SER A 22 -4.35 -13.80 -6.10
CA SER A 22 -4.12 -14.87 -5.13
C SER A 22 -3.36 -16.01 -5.79
N ILE A 23 -2.74 -16.86 -4.98
CA ILE A 23 -2.06 -18.06 -5.48
C ILE A 23 -3.12 -19.10 -5.81
N SER A 24 -3.09 -19.61 -7.05
CA SER A 24 -3.99 -20.69 -7.48
C SER A 24 -3.27 -22.01 -7.57
N GLN A 25 -1.98 -22.01 -7.93
CA GLN A 25 -1.19 -23.24 -8.08
C GLN A 25 0.19 -23.04 -7.43
N PRO A 26 0.33 -23.40 -6.15
CA PRO A 26 1.57 -23.16 -5.41
C PRO A 26 2.83 -23.73 -6.08
N GLU A 27 2.70 -24.89 -6.72
CA GLU A 27 3.85 -25.54 -7.37
C GLU A 27 4.39 -24.76 -8.56
N GLN A 28 3.60 -23.85 -9.13
CA GLN A 28 4.02 -23.03 -10.28
C GLN A 28 4.52 -21.64 -9.88
N VAL A 29 4.44 -21.30 -8.60
CA VAL A 29 4.74 -19.93 -8.14
C VAL A 29 6.18 -19.54 -8.44
N ALA A 30 7.14 -20.40 -8.11
CA ALA A 30 8.55 -20.02 -8.26
C ALA A 30 8.90 -19.71 -9.72
N ALA A 31 8.47 -20.57 -10.65
CA ALA A 31 8.76 -20.37 -12.08
C ALA A 31 8.04 -19.14 -12.64
N THR A 32 6.77 -18.97 -12.26
CA THR A 32 5.97 -17.85 -12.75
C THR A 32 6.51 -16.53 -12.23
N LEU A 33 6.90 -16.49 -10.97
CA LEU A 33 7.46 -15.28 -10.36
C LEU A 33 8.82 -14.95 -10.99
N ALA A 34 9.64 -15.94 -11.32
CA ALA A 34 10.91 -15.71 -12.02
C ALA A 34 10.68 -15.07 -13.39
N SER A 35 9.67 -15.55 -14.13
CA SER A 35 9.31 -14.94 -15.41
C SER A 35 8.82 -13.51 -15.25
N LEU A 36 8.00 -13.26 -14.24
CA LEU A 36 7.52 -11.91 -13.93
C LEU A 36 8.70 -11.00 -13.62
N ALA A 37 9.63 -11.46 -12.79
CA ALA A 37 10.78 -10.65 -12.40
C ALA A 37 11.62 -10.26 -13.62
N ALA A 38 11.82 -11.20 -14.55
CA ALA A 38 12.59 -10.93 -15.77
C ALA A 38 11.89 -9.93 -16.69
N ALA A 39 10.56 -9.90 -16.66
CA ALA A 39 9.75 -9.05 -17.55
C ALA A 39 9.42 -7.68 -16.94
N THR A 40 9.71 -7.47 -15.65
CA THR A 40 9.33 -6.25 -14.94
C THR A 40 10.41 -5.18 -15.11
N ASP A 41 10.01 -4.02 -15.66
CA ASP A 41 10.93 -2.88 -15.77
C ASP A 41 10.88 -1.95 -14.56
N GLY A 42 9.88 -2.13 -13.69
CA GLY A 42 9.70 -1.28 -12.51
C GLY A 42 9.15 0.11 -12.81
N TYR A 43 8.92 0.42 -14.07
CA TYR A 43 8.40 1.73 -14.50
C TYR A 43 7.00 1.62 -15.11
N GLN A 44 6.88 0.89 -16.22
CA GLN A 44 5.57 0.63 -16.81
C GLN A 44 4.79 -0.39 -15.99
N LEU A 45 5.51 -1.18 -15.21
CA LEU A 45 4.94 -2.17 -14.31
C LEU A 45 5.69 -2.12 -12.99
N VAL A 46 4.98 -1.78 -11.92
CA VAL A 46 5.48 -1.85 -10.55
C VAL A 46 4.89 -3.09 -9.90
N VAL A 47 5.74 -3.88 -9.23
CA VAL A 47 5.32 -5.15 -8.64
C VAL A 47 5.53 -5.14 -7.13
N GLY A 48 4.51 -5.59 -6.41
CA GLY A 48 4.55 -5.77 -4.96
C GLY A 48 4.23 -7.21 -4.59
N ILE A 49 4.99 -7.73 -3.63
CA ILE A 49 4.90 -9.11 -3.14
C ILE A 49 4.17 -9.10 -1.80
N GLY A 50 3.08 -9.85 -1.69
CA GLY A 50 2.34 -9.96 -0.45
C GLY A 50 2.94 -10.98 0.51
N HIS A 51 2.54 -10.90 1.78
CA HIS A 51 3.06 -11.78 2.81
C HIS A 51 2.78 -13.25 2.49
N SER A 52 1.57 -13.57 2.00
CA SER A 52 1.23 -14.96 1.66
C SER A 52 2.12 -15.54 0.58
N LEU A 53 2.55 -14.72 -0.38
CA LEU A 53 3.46 -15.17 -1.42
C LEU A 53 4.84 -15.46 -0.84
N MET A 54 5.33 -14.62 0.05
CA MET A 54 6.60 -14.88 0.74
C MET A 54 6.54 -16.20 1.51
N LEU A 55 5.47 -16.41 2.25
CA LEU A 55 5.31 -17.64 3.03
C LEU A 55 5.27 -18.87 2.13
N SER A 56 4.60 -18.76 0.99
CA SER A 56 4.55 -19.84 -0.01
C SER A 56 5.93 -20.21 -0.53
N LEU A 57 6.83 -19.22 -0.63
CA LEU A 57 8.19 -19.44 -1.10
C LEU A 57 9.15 -19.85 0.04
N GLY A 58 8.65 -19.86 1.28
CA GLY A 58 9.51 -20.13 2.43
C GLY A 58 10.51 -19.03 2.71
N LYS A 59 10.16 -17.79 2.38
CA LYS A 59 11.05 -16.64 2.48
C LYS A 59 10.37 -15.51 3.23
N THR A 60 11.15 -14.64 3.84
CA THR A 60 10.61 -13.46 4.51
C THR A 60 11.52 -12.27 4.29
N VAL A 61 10.91 -11.09 4.24
CA VAL A 61 11.63 -9.82 4.31
C VAL A 61 11.30 -9.26 5.69
N GLU A 62 12.31 -8.94 6.47
CA GLU A 62 12.08 -8.40 7.81
C GLU A 62 11.27 -7.12 7.73
N GLY A 63 10.20 -7.05 8.51
CA GLY A 63 9.26 -5.94 8.49
C GLY A 63 7.99 -6.21 7.70
N MET A 64 7.99 -7.27 6.89
CA MET A 64 6.78 -7.65 6.14
C MET A 64 5.79 -8.36 7.04
N LYS A 65 4.52 -8.07 6.85
CA LYS A 65 3.42 -8.64 7.63
C LYS A 65 2.12 -8.40 6.87
N ASP A 66 1.04 -8.98 7.38
CA ASP A 66 -0.29 -8.72 6.83
C ASP A 66 -0.80 -7.35 7.24
N TYR A 67 -1.66 -6.78 6.42
CA TYR A 67 -2.34 -5.52 6.71
C TYR A 67 -3.12 -5.68 8.02
N PRO A 68 -3.05 -4.69 8.93
CA PRO A 68 -3.65 -4.86 10.26
C PRO A 68 -5.16 -4.92 10.22
N VAL A 69 -5.72 -5.72 11.13
CA VAL A 69 -7.16 -5.78 11.37
C VAL A 69 -7.45 -4.80 12.51
N LEU A 70 -8.14 -3.72 12.20
CA LEU A 70 -8.43 -2.65 13.15
C LEU A 70 -9.92 -2.38 13.19
N ALA A 71 -10.36 -1.71 14.24
CA ALA A 71 -11.77 -1.33 14.40
C ALA A 71 -11.87 0.10 14.89
N ALA A 72 -12.87 0.80 14.38
CA ALA A 72 -13.23 2.13 14.86
C ALA A 72 -14.75 2.22 14.89
N PRO A 73 -15.34 2.90 15.88
CA PRO A 73 -16.80 2.97 15.98
C PRO A 73 -17.43 3.57 14.72
N GLY A 74 -18.39 2.85 14.14
CA GLY A 74 -19.15 3.32 13.00
C GLY A 74 -18.43 3.30 11.66
N ILE A 75 -17.21 2.74 11.61
CA ILE A 75 -16.43 2.71 10.37
C ILE A 75 -15.96 1.28 10.11
N ASP A 76 -16.17 0.81 8.88
CA ASP A 76 -15.67 -0.47 8.43
C ASP A 76 -14.24 -0.27 7.89
N LEU A 77 -13.29 -1.02 8.46
CA LEU A 77 -11.87 -0.92 8.11
C LEU A 77 -11.41 -2.27 7.54
N PRO A 78 -11.65 -2.54 6.26
CA PRO A 78 -11.34 -3.85 5.72
C PRO A 78 -9.84 -4.13 5.63
N SER A 79 -9.48 -5.38 5.89
CA SER A 79 -8.15 -5.92 5.63
C SER A 79 -8.32 -6.97 4.53
N THR A 80 -7.69 -6.75 3.40
CA THR A 80 -7.87 -7.59 2.21
C THR A 80 -6.53 -8.04 1.64
N PRO A 81 -5.78 -8.87 2.38
CA PRO A 81 -4.45 -9.29 1.91
C PRO A 81 -4.50 -9.97 0.54
N SER A 82 -3.48 -9.73 -0.26
CA SER A 82 -3.30 -10.35 -1.58
C SER A 82 -1.89 -10.91 -1.67
N ALA A 83 -1.71 -11.91 -2.55
CA ALA A 83 -0.40 -12.50 -2.74
C ALA A 83 0.50 -11.65 -3.62
N LEU A 84 -0.08 -10.99 -4.63
CA LEU A 84 0.69 -10.25 -5.61
C LEU A 84 -0.08 -9.03 -6.07
N TRP A 85 0.65 -7.93 -6.26
CA TRP A 85 0.11 -6.65 -6.72
C TRP A 85 0.90 -6.21 -7.94
N CYS A 86 0.18 -5.81 -8.98
CA CYS A 86 0.79 -5.33 -10.21
C CYS A 86 0.15 -3.99 -10.57
N TRP A 87 0.98 -2.96 -10.66
CA TRP A 87 0.53 -1.61 -11.03
C TRP A 87 1.05 -1.32 -12.43
N LEU A 88 0.15 -1.38 -13.40
CA LEU A 88 0.44 -1.03 -14.79
C LEU A 88 0.26 0.47 -14.97
N ARG A 89 1.25 1.11 -15.58
CA ARG A 89 1.32 2.56 -15.73
C ARG A 89 1.50 2.91 -17.21
N GLY A 90 0.81 3.94 -17.67
CA GLY A 90 0.95 4.35 -19.06
C GLY A 90 0.20 5.64 -19.38
N GLU A 91 0.19 6.00 -20.65
CA GLU A 91 -0.48 7.21 -21.12
C GLU A 91 -1.66 6.91 -22.03
N ASP A 92 -1.83 5.66 -22.42
CA ASP A 92 -2.87 5.24 -23.35
C ASP A 92 -3.63 4.05 -22.77
N ARG A 93 -4.93 4.21 -22.60
CA ARG A 93 -5.74 3.17 -21.97
C ARG A 93 -5.76 1.87 -22.77
N GLY A 94 -5.79 1.96 -24.09
CA GLY A 94 -5.77 0.76 -24.94
C GLY A 94 -4.49 -0.04 -24.74
N GLU A 95 -3.35 0.65 -24.71
CA GLU A 95 -2.06 -0.01 -24.50
C GLU A 95 -1.99 -0.68 -23.13
N VAL A 96 -2.43 0.04 -22.08
CA VAL A 96 -2.44 -0.53 -20.72
C VAL A 96 -3.37 -1.75 -20.65
N THR A 97 -4.52 -1.68 -21.33
CA THR A 97 -5.46 -2.80 -21.38
C THR A 97 -4.81 -4.04 -22.01
N LEU A 98 -4.12 -3.86 -23.14
CA LEU A 98 -3.46 -4.97 -23.81
C LEU A 98 -2.32 -5.55 -22.98
N ARG A 99 -1.53 -4.70 -22.36
CA ARG A 99 -0.47 -5.16 -21.45
C ARG A 99 -1.04 -5.89 -20.24
N SER A 100 -2.16 -5.44 -19.72
CA SER A 100 -2.86 -6.08 -18.61
C SER A 100 -3.28 -7.50 -19.00
N HIS A 101 -3.86 -7.65 -20.20
CA HIS A 101 -4.29 -8.95 -20.68
C HIS A 101 -3.09 -9.91 -20.83
N ALA A 102 -2.00 -9.43 -21.40
CA ALA A 102 -0.79 -10.23 -21.57
C ALA A 102 -0.20 -10.64 -20.22
N LEU A 103 -0.18 -9.71 -19.26
CA LEU A 103 0.33 -9.98 -17.93
C LEU A 103 -0.49 -11.05 -17.22
N GLU A 104 -1.83 -10.94 -17.28
CA GLU A 104 -2.69 -11.94 -16.66
C GLU A 104 -2.47 -13.33 -17.25
N ARG A 105 -2.26 -13.41 -18.56
CA ARG A 105 -1.97 -14.69 -19.21
C ARG A 105 -0.64 -15.27 -18.74
N SER A 106 0.37 -14.42 -18.59
CA SER A 106 1.69 -14.89 -18.13
C SER A 106 1.66 -15.33 -16.66
N LEU A 107 0.77 -14.77 -15.86
CA LEU A 107 0.63 -15.12 -14.45
C LEU A 107 -0.31 -16.29 -14.19
N ALA A 108 -1.16 -16.64 -15.16
CA ALA A 108 -2.20 -17.65 -15.00
C ALA A 108 -1.71 -19.02 -14.54
N PRO A 109 -0.49 -19.48 -14.89
CA PRO A 109 -0.04 -20.78 -14.37
C PRO A 109 0.00 -20.86 -12.83
N ALA A 110 0.22 -19.75 -12.14
CA ALA A 110 0.36 -19.77 -10.67
C ALA A 110 -0.67 -18.90 -9.93
N PHE A 111 -1.24 -17.90 -10.60
CA PHE A 111 -2.03 -16.87 -9.93
C PHE A 111 -3.39 -16.67 -10.57
N GLN A 112 -4.35 -16.31 -9.73
CA GLN A 112 -5.71 -15.97 -10.15
C GLN A 112 -5.98 -14.53 -9.77
N ARG A 113 -6.46 -13.73 -10.72
CA ARG A 113 -6.79 -12.34 -10.43
C ARG A 113 -8.01 -12.26 -9.50
N THR A 114 -7.89 -11.49 -8.42
CA THR A 114 -8.96 -11.29 -7.45
C THR A 114 -9.52 -9.87 -7.50
N GLY A 115 -8.81 -8.94 -8.12
CA GLY A 115 -9.29 -7.57 -8.25
C GLY A 115 -8.59 -6.80 -9.34
N ALA A 116 -9.27 -5.80 -9.86
CA ALA A 116 -8.71 -4.87 -10.83
C ALA A 116 -9.33 -3.50 -10.59
N VAL A 117 -8.49 -2.47 -10.59
CA VAL A 117 -8.94 -1.09 -10.40
C VAL A 117 -8.36 -0.25 -11.54
N ASP A 118 -9.23 0.40 -12.30
CA ASP A 118 -8.81 1.31 -13.37
C ASP A 118 -8.73 2.73 -12.81
N ALA A 119 -7.57 3.36 -12.96
CA ALA A 119 -7.30 4.66 -12.38
C ALA A 119 -6.74 5.61 -13.43
N PHE A 120 -6.73 6.89 -13.10
CA PHE A 120 -6.37 7.93 -14.07
C PHE A 120 -5.90 9.19 -13.35
N LEU A 121 -5.22 10.02 -14.09
CA LEU A 121 -4.86 11.36 -13.64
C LEU A 121 -6.02 12.31 -13.93
N TYR A 122 -6.43 13.10 -12.94
CA TYR A 122 -7.47 14.09 -13.10
C TYR A 122 -6.89 15.49 -12.91
N GLY A 123 -7.00 16.29 -13.96
CA GLY A 123 -6.54 17.68 -13.92
C GLY A 123 -5.07 17.77 -13.54
N GLU A 124 -4.75 18.73 -12.70
CA GLU A 124 -3.40 18.93 -12.18
C GLU A 124 -3.25 18.19 -10.85
N ASP A 125 -3.34 16.87 -10.92
CA ASP A 125 -3.19 15.97 -9.77
C ASP A 125 -4.25 16.22 -8.68
N ARG A 126 -5.51 16.22 -9.11
CA ARG A 126 -6.63 16.39 -8.19
C ARG A 126 -7.33 15.08 -7.90
N ASP A 127 -7.83 14.97 -6.67
CA ASP A 127 -8.79 13.94 -6.30
C ASP A 127 -10.15 14.30 -6.90
N LEU A 128 -11.06 13.33 -6.99
CA LEU A 128 -12.41 13.59 -7.51
C LEU A 128 -13.26 14.49 -6.60
N SER A 129 -12.79 14.77 -5.40
CA SER A 129 -13.37 15.82 -4.56
C SER A 129 -13.04 17.22 -5.06
N GLY A 130 -12.12 17.33 -6.01
CA GLY A 130 -11.65 18.61 -6.55
C GLY A 130 -10.43 19.17 -5.86
N TYR A 131 -10.00 18.56 -4.76
CA TYR A 131 -8.82 19.04 -4.01
C TYR A 131 -7.55 18.44 -4.59
N LYS A 132 -6.46 19.19 -4.53
CA LYS A 132 -5.15 18.70 -4.97
C LYS A 132 -4.67 17.57 -4.07
N ASP A 133 -4.00 16.60 -4.67
CA ASP A 133 -3.43 15.46 -3.96
C ASP A 133 -1.90 15.56 -4.02
N GLY A 134 -1.24 15.07 -2.98
CA GLY A 134 0.21 14.96 -2.98
C GLY A 134 0.99 16.23 -2.68
N THR A 135 0.33 17.31 -2.27
CA THR A 135 1.02 18.57 -1.94
C THR A 135 2.08 18.37 -0.85
N GLU A 136 1.80 17.51 0.13
CA GLU A 136 2.70 17.28 1.27
C GLU A 136 3.74 16.19 1.03
N ASN A 137 3.81 15.63 -0.17
CA ASN A 137 4.82 14.62 -0.48
C ASN A 137 6.23 15.18 -0.30
N PRO A 138 7.12 14.42 0.32
CA PRO A 138 8.54 14.81 0.30
C PRO A 138 9.06 14.82 -1.13
N LYS A 139 10.08 15.62 -1.37
CA LYS A 139 10.64 15.83 -2.71
C LYS A 139 12.14 15.58 -2.73
N GLY A 140 12.67 15.27 -3.92
CA GLY A 140 14.10 15.06 -4.10
C GLY A 140 14.64 13.95 -3.20
N ASP A 141 15.76 14.22 -2.54
CA ASP A 141 16.39 13.23 -1.66
C ASP A 141 15.49 12.84 -0.49
N ALA A 142 14.65 13.74 -0.01
CA ALA A 142 13.71 13.44 1.07
C ALA A 142 12.68 12.40 0.64
N ALA A 143 12.27 12.40 -0.63
CA ALA A 143 11.36 11.39 -1.15
C ALA A 143 12.01 10.00 -1.15
N LEU A 144 13.28 9.94 -1.56
CA LEU A 144 14.03 8.68 -1.56
C LEU A 144 14.16 8.13 -0.14
N GLU A 145 14.51 9.01 0.79
CA GLU A 145 14.68 8.62 2.20
C GLU A 145 13.38 8.13 2.81
N ALA A 146 12.26 8.77 2.46
CA ALA A 146 10.95 8.39 3.00
C ALA A 146 10.46 7.05 2.43
N ALA A 147 10.67 6.82 1.13
CA ALA A 147 10.03 5.72 0.42
C ALA A 147 10.85 4.43 0.40
N LEU A 148 12.19 4.52 0.46
CA LEU A 148 13.04 3.40 0.12
C LEU A 148 13.86 2.89 1.30
N VAL A 149 14.03 1.59 1.33
CA VAL A 149 14.94 0.93 2.28
C VAL A 149 16.38 1.28 1.92
N SER A 150 17.19 1.56 2.93
CA SER A 150 18.63 1.76 2.77
C SER A 150 19.37 1.23 3.99
N GLY A 151 20.61 0.78 3.77
CA GLY A 151 21.46 0.29 4.84
C GLY A 151 21.15 -1.11 5.31
N ARG A 152 20.35 -1.86 4.57
CA ARG A 152 19.99 -3.24 4.94
C ARG A 152 20.61 -4.29 4.01
N GLY A 153 21.31 -3.85 2.98
CA GLY A 153 22.09 -4.73 2.12
C GLY A 153 21.43 -5.07 0.79
N ALA A 154 22.17 -5.88 0.02
CA ALA A 154 21.73 -6.28 -1.32
C ALA A 154 20.41 -7.06 -1.26
N GLY A 155 19.54 -6.81 -2.21
CA GLY A 155 18.23 -7.42 -2.26
C GLY A 155 17.18 -6.67 -1.47
N LEU A 156 17.57 -5.81 -0.56
CA LEU A 156 16.66 -5.01 0.27
C LEU A 156 16.77 -3.51 -0.04
N ASP A 157 17.99 -3.01 -0.15
CA ASP A 157 18.22 -1.58 -0.42
C ASP A 157 17.61 -1.21 -1.78
N GLY A 158 16.83 -0.12 -1.78
CA GLY A 158 16.08 0.32 -2.93
C GLY A 158 14.67 -0.25 -2.99
N GLY A 159 14.37 -1.23 -2.15
CA GLY A 159 13.02 -1.75 -2.03
C GLY A 159 12.12 -0.82 -1.24
N SER A 160 10.82 -1.10 -1.23
CA SER A 160 9.84 -0.25 -0.58
C SER A 160 8.70 -1.10 -0.03
N PHE A 161 8.18 -0.70 1.14
CA PHE A 161 6.99 -1.30 1.72
C PHE A 161 5.80 -0.41 1.35
N VAL A 162 4.76 -1.00 0.79
CA VAL A 162 3.61 -0.19 0.34
C VAL A 162 2.32 -0.66 0.98
N ALA A 163 1.53 0.31 1.47
CA ALA A 163 0.16 0.09 1.90
C ALA A 163 -0.76 0.57 0.77
N VAL A 164 -1.67 -0.30 0.33
CA VAL A 164 -2.59 0.01 -0.77
C VAL A 164 -4.02 -0.04 -0.24
N GLN A 165 -4.75 1.06 -0.42
CA GLN A 165 -6.16 1.17 -0.02
C GLN A 165 -6.97 1.71 -1.19
N GLN A 166 -8.12 1.08 -1.45
CA GLN A 166 -9.09 1.63 -2.39
C GLN A 166 -10.16 2.34 -1.57
N TRP A 167 -10.31 3.65 -1.79
CA TRP A 167 -11.32 4.47 -1.11
C TRP A 167 -12.50 4.71 -2.03
N LEU A 168 -13.70 4.61 -1.48
CA LEU A 168 -14.95 4.82 -2.21
C LEU A 168 -15.58 6.13 -1.74
N HIS A 169 -15.75 7.07 -2.68
CA HIS A 169 -16.37 8.36 -2.38
C HIS A 169 -17.90 8.25 -2.45
N ASP A 170 -18.56 8.92 -1.50
CA ASP A 170 -20.01 9.08 -1.51
C ASP A 170 -20.30 10.48 -2.04
N PHE A 171 -20.62 10.57 -3.32
CA PHE A 171 -20.79 11.87 -3.97
C PHE A 171 -22.02 12.63 -3.48
N ASP A 172 -23.08 11.93 -3.07
CA ASP A 172 -24.24 12.60 -2.49
C ASP A 172 -23.89 13.29 -1.19
N ARG A 173 -23.16 12.60 -0.31
CA ARG A 173 -22.68 13.21 0.93
C ARG A 173 -21.71 14.35 0.65
N MET A 174 -20.82 14.16 -0.29
CA MET A 174 -19.84 15.19 -0.66
C MET A 174 -20.53 16.47 -1.10
N GLN A 175 -21.53 16.34 -1.96
CA GLN A 175 -22.29 17.48 -2.48
C GLN A 175 -23.10 18.18 -1.39
N ALA A 176 -23.53 17.46 -0.38
CA ALA A 176 -24.32 18.02 0.72
C ALA A 176 -23.46 18.81 1.72
N ILE A 177 -22.14 18.65 1.69
CA ILE A 177 -21.24 19.37 2.58
C ILE A 177 -20.93 20.73 1.98
N PRO A 178 -21.17 21.84 2.72
CA PRO A 178 -20.80 23.17 2.19
C PRO A 178 -19.32 23.30 1.88
N GLY A 179 -18.99 24.10 0.87
CA GLY A 179 -17.61 24.25 0.42
C GLY A 179 -16.64 24.66 1.52
N GLU A 180 -17.05 25.57 2.39
CA GLU A 180 -16.21 25.99 3.51
C GLU A 180 -15.95 24.82 4.47
N GLU A 181 -16.95 23.99 4.70
CA GLU A 181 -16.77 22.81 5.55
C GLU A 181 -15.91 21.73 4.87
N MET A 182 -16.02 21.59 3.55
CA MET A 182 -15.11 20.71 2.82
C MET A 182 -13.66 21.17 2.98
N ASP A 183 -13.42 22.49 2.89
CA ASP A 183 -12.08 23.04 3.15
C ASP A 183 -11.60 22.66 4.55
N ASN A 184 -12.48 22.74 5.54
CA ASN A 184 -12.15 22.35 6.93
C ASN A 184 -11.81 20.87 7.03
N ILE A 185 -12.55 20.03 6.34
CA ILE A 185 -12.30 18.57 6.34
C ILE A 185 -10.92 18.26 5.76
N ILE A 186 -10.59 18.88 4.65
CA ILE A 186 -9.29 18.65 4.00
C ILE A 186 -8.16 19.35 4.78
N GLY A 187 -8.42 20.57 5.24
CA GLY A 187 -7.43 21.42 5.89
C GLY A 187 -6.76 22.38 4.91
N ARG A 188 -7.27 22.47 3.69
CA ARG A 188 -6.78 23.35 2.63
C ARG A 188 -7.94 23.94 1.86
N ARG A 189 -7.75 25.14 1.32
CA ARG A 189 -8.74 25.73 0.42
C ARG A 189 -8.69 25.07 -0.95
N LYS A 190 -9.84 24.69 -1.46
CA LYS A 190 -9.93 24.13 -2.82
C LYS A 190 -9.41 25.13 -3.86
N SER A 191 -9.66 26.41 -3.65
CA SER A 191 -9.39 27.45 -4.64
C SER A 191 -7.90 27.66 -4.92
N ASP A 192 -7.03 27.58 -3.90
CA ASP A 192 -5.61 27.90 -4.07
C ASP A 192 -4.68 26.88 -3.42
N ASP A 193 -5.20 25.80 -2.85
CA ASP A 193 -4.43 24.75 -2.19
C ASP A 193 -3.64 25.25 -0.98
N GLU A 194 -3.97 26.42 -0.45
CA GLU A 194 -3.30 26.94 0.73
C GLU A 194 -3.83 26.29 2.01
N GLU A 195 -2.94 25.93 2.88
CA GLU A 195 -3.31 25.31 4.16
C GLU A 195 -4.05 26.32 5.02
N LEU A 196 -5.13 25.91 5.68
CA LEU A 196 -5.89 26.77 6.59
C LEU A 196 -5.09 26.99 7.86
N GLU A 197 -5.00 28.25 8.32
CA GLU A 197 -4.29 28.60 9.56
C GLU A 197 -4.99 27.98 10.78
N ASP A 198 -6.31 27.99 10.77
CA ASP A 198 -7.12 27.53 11.90
C ASP A 198 -7.88 26.26 11.56
N ALA A 199 -7.21 25.31 10.89
CA ALA A 199 -7.85 24.04 10.54
C ALA A 199 -8.31 23.31 11.79
N PRO A 200 -9.51 22.73 11.79
CA PRO A 200 -9.98 21.98 12.95
C PRO A 200 -9.18 20.70 13.17
N ALA A 201 -9.29 20.13 14.36
CA ALA A 201 -8.53 18.93 14.72
C ALA A 201 -8.83 17.76 13.78
N TYR A 202 -10.03 17.68 13.23
CA TYR A 202 -10.42 16.60 12.32
C TYR A 202 -9.95 16.81 10.88
N ALA A 203 -9.30 17.94 10.57
CA ALA A 203 -8.79 18.19 9.22
C ALA A 203 -7.78 17.14 8.84
N HIS A 204 -7.91 16.61 7.62
CA HIS A 204 -7.04 15.54 7.15
C HIS A 204 -5.55 15.92 7.24
N VAL A 205 -5.19 17.17 6.88
CA VAL A 205 -3.78 17.60 6.96
C VAL A 205 -3.27 17.57 8.40
N LYS A 206 -4.15 17.77 9.38
CA LYS A 206 -3.75 17.67 10.80
C LYS A 206 -3.58 16.23 11.24
N ARG A 207 -4.51 15.35 10.81
CA ARG A 207 -4.45 13.93 11.17
C ARG A 207 -3.18 13.28 10.62
N THR A 208 -2.71 13.72 9.46
CA THR A 208 -1.60 13.07 8.76
C THR A 208 -0.34 13.94 8.66
N GLU A 209 -0.22 14.96 9.49
CA GLU A 209 0.95 15.85 9.49
C GLU A 209 2.20 15.05 9.89
N GLN A 210 3.06 14.82 8.92
CA GLN A 210 4.17 13.87 9.04
C GLN A 210 5.16 14.27 10.15
N GLU A 211 5.41 15.56 10.29
CA GLU A 211 6.36 16.08 11.27
C GLU A 211 5.84 16.01 12.71
N SER A 212 4.54 15.83 12.90
CA SER A 212 3.93 15.86 14.24
C SER A 212 4.04 14.53 14.97
N PHE A 213 4.55 13.51 14.31
CA PHE A 213 4.77 12.18 14.92
C PHE A 213 6.20 12.07 15.46
N GLU A 214 6.40 11.21 16.46
CA GLU A 214 7.71 10.95 17.05
C GLU A 214 8.00 9.45 16.99
N PRO A 215 8.94 9.01 16.14
CA PRO A 215 9.68 9.79 15.15
C PRO A 215 8.77 10.26 14.00
N ALA A 216 9.26 11.24 13.24
CA ALA A 216 8.48 11.77 12.12
C ALA A 216 8.09 10.67 11.14
N ALA A 217 6.85 10.76 10.65
CA ALA A 217 6.25 9.68 9.86
C ALA A 217 6.18 10.04 8.38
N PHE A 218 7.33 10.19 7.73
CA PHE A 218 7.38 10.53 6.32
C PHE A 218 7.13 9.30 5.45
N LEU A 219 6.32 9.48 4.42
CA LEU A 219 6.12 8.46 3.39
C LEU A 219 5.82 9.14 2.06
N LEU A 220 5.94 8.40 0.98
CA LEU A 220 5.66 8.89 -0.37
C LEU A 220 4.30 8.36 -0.81
N ARG A 221 3.35 9.27 -1.04
CA ARG A 221 1.97 8.90 -1.36
C ARG A 221 1.73 9.06 -2.86
N ARG A 222 1.12 8.03 -3.44
CA ARG A 222 0.70 8.05 -4.83
C ARG A 222 -0.79 7.72 -4.85
N GLY A 223 -1.62 8.75 -4.90
CA GLY A 223 -3.06 8.59 -5.00
C GLY A 223 -3.51 8.81 -6.42
N ALA A 224 -4.39 7.96 -6.92
CA ALA A 224 -4.93 8.08 -8.26
C ALA A 224 -6.45 7.90 -8.22
N PRO A 225 -7.22 8.83 -8.80
CA PRO A 225 -8.65 8.62 -8.93
C PRO A 225 -8.96 7.35 -9.70
N TRP A 226 -10.03 6.66 -9.28
CA TRP A 226 -10.51 5.47 -9.99
C TRP A 226 -12.02 5.59 -10.19
N SER A 227 -12.52 4.90 -11.20
CA SER A 227 -13.96 4.79 -11.40
C SER A 227 -14.29 3.50 -12.11
N ASP A 228 -15.49 3.00 -11.85
CA ASP A 228 -16.05 1.88 -12.58
C ASP A 228 -17.44 2.29 -13.07
N GLU A 229 -18.32 1.33 -13.29
CA GLU A 229 -19.63 1.58 -13.87
C GLU A 229 -20.42 2.68 -13.15
N HIS A 230 -20.38 2.65 -11.80
CA HIS A 230 -21.20 3.60 -11.01
C HIS A 230 -20.53 4.07 -9.73
N ARG A 231 -19.30 3.61 -9.44
CA ARG A 231 -18.56 3.98 -8.23
C ARG A 231 -17.29 4.70 -8.61
N ALA A 232 -16.78 5.52 -7.70
CA ALA A 232 -15.54 6.22 -7.91
C ALA A 232 -14.91 6.61 -6.57
N GLY A 233 -13.63 6.90 -6.60
CA GLY A 233 -12.91 7.30 -5.40
C GLY A 233 -11.43 7.47 -5.64
N LEU A 234 -10.62 7.07 -4.66
CA LEU A 234 -9.18 7.20 -4.74
C LEU A 234 -8.52 5.86 -4.47
N LEU A 235 -7.58 5.47 -5.33
CA LEU A 235 -6.69 4.34 -5.07
C LEU A 235 -5.42 4.94 -4.45
N PHE A 236 -5.17 4.62 -3.19
CA PHE A 236 -4.11 5.22 -2.39
C PHE A 236 -3.00 4.21 -2.18
N ALA A 237 -1.77 4.58 -2.55
CA ALA A 237 -0.58 3.76 -2.31
C ALA A 237 0.43 4.59 -1.53
N ALA A 238 0.80 4.11 -0.35
CA ALA A 238 1.73 4.79 0.55
C ALA A 238 3.03 3.98 0.63
N PHE A 239 4.09 4.52 0.06
CA PHE A 239 5.40 3.87 -0.01
C PHE A 239 6.29 4.34 1.13
N GLY A 240 6.87 3.39 1.85
CA GLY A 240 7.73 3.68 2.99
C GLY A 240 8.89 2.71 3.11
N ARG A 241 9.87 3.12 3.90
CA ARG A 241 11.00 2.24 4.23
C ARG A 241 10.60 1.18 5.27
N SER A 242 9.41 1.31 5.82
CA SER A 242 8.74 0.35 6.68
C SER A 242 7.25 0.68 6.67
N PHE A 243 6.43 -0.10 7.36
CA PHE A 243 5.01 0.21 7.49
C PHE A 243 4.71 1.18 8.65
N GLU A 244 5.70 1.52 9.45
CA GLU A 244 5.46 2.32 10.66
C GLU A 244 4.85 3.68 10.38
N ALA A 245 5.38 4.40 9.39
CA ALA A 245 4.87 5.74 9.08
C ALA A 245 3.39 5.68 8.65
N PHE A 246 3.04 4.71 7.81
CA PHE A 246 1.66 4.52 7.42
C PHE A 246 0.79 4.20 8.63
N GLU A 247 1.25 3.29 9.49
CA GLU A 247 0.43 2.83 10.62
C GLU A 247 0.14 3.93 11.62
N VAL A 248 1.12 4.76 11.96
CA VAL A 248 0.85 5.83 12.92
C VAL A 248 -0.08 6.88 12.34
N GLN A 249 0.05 7.18 11.04
CA GLN A 249 -0.89 8.10 10.39
C GLN A 249 -2.29 7.50 10.36
N TRP A 250 -2.39 6.21 10.00
CA TRP A 250 -3.68 5.52 9.90
C TRP A 250 -4.38 5.47 11.28
N LEU A 251 -3.64 5.14 12.33
CA LEU A 251 -4.20 5.10 13.68
C LEU A 251 -4.71 6.47 14.12
N ARG A 252 -4.01 7.54 13.76
CA ARG A 252 -4.50 8.89 14.07
C ARG A 252 -5.75 9.22 13.28
N MET A 253 -5.82 8.84 12.00
CA MET A 253 -7.01 9.08 11.18
C MET A 253 -8.24 8.42 11.77
N ILE A 254 -8.11 7.22 12.31
CA ILE A 254 -9.25 6.49 12.87
C ILE A 254 -9.50 6.79 14.35
N GLY A 255 -8.76 7.75 14.92
CA GLY A 255 -9.03 8.27 16.24
C GLY A 255 -8.51 7.45 17.41
N VAL A 256 -7.61 6.50 17.19
CA VAL A 256 -7.08 5.66 18.27
C VAL A 256 -6.33 6.51 19.31
N GLU A 257 -5.60 7.52 18.86
CA GLU A 257 -4.73 8.32 19.71
C GLU A 257 -5.51 9.27 20.61
N ASP A 258 -6.51 9.97 20.06
CA ASP A 258 -7.18 11.07 20.76
C ASP A 258 -8.70 11.09 20.60
N GLY A 259 -9.27 10.08 19.95
CA GLY A 259 -10.71 10.01 19.74
C GLY A 259 -11.23 10.90 18.62
N VAL A 260 -10.34 11.60 17.90
CA VAL A 260 -10.75 12.48 16.80
C VAL A 260 -10.68 11.73 15.48
N LEU A 261 -11.82 11.57 14.85
CA LEU A 261 -11.92 10.89 13.57
C LEU A 261 -11.61 11.87 12.44
N ASP A 262 -10.79 11.42 11.47
CA ASP A 262 -10.48 12.22 10.28
C ASP A 262 -11.77 12.63 9.56
N GLY A 263 -11.86 13.89 9.19
CA GLY A 263 -13.03 14.41 8.50
C GLY A 263 -13.33 13.76 7.16
N LEU A 264 -12.33 13.13 6.53
CA LEU A 264 -12.54 12.41 5.27
C LEU A 264 -13.65 11.37 5.38
N PHE A 265 -13.79 10.75 6.56
CA PHE A 265 -14.78 9.68 6.74
C PHE A 265 -16.24 10.17 6.61
N ARG A 266 -16.43 11.49 6.54
CA ARG A 266 -17.77 12.04 6.31
C ARG A 266 -18.25 11.83 4.88
N PHE A 267 -17.33 11.62 3.91
CA PHE A 267 -17.76 11.41 2.51
C PHE A 267 -17.01 10.28 1.80
N THR A 268 -16.04 9.64 2.45
CA THR A 268 -15.30 8.57 1.77
C THR A 268 -14.90 7.50 2.79
N ARG A 269 -14.65 6.29 2.32
CA ARG A 269 -14.28 5.18 3.19
C ARG A 269 -13.41 4.17 2.44
N PRO A 270 -12.50 3.49 3.14
CA PRO A 270 -11.73 2.44 2.48
C PRO A 270 -12.58 1.19 2.28
N ILE A 271 -12.45 0.56 1.11
CA ILE A 271 -13.11 -0.70 0.81
C ILE A 271 -12.09 -1.83 0.63
N SER A 272 -10.79 -1.53 0.77
CA SER A 272 -9.72 -2.54 0.78
C SER A 272 -8.56 -2.04 1.62
N GLY A 273 -7.67 -2.95 1.99
CA GLY A 273 -6.42 -2.62 2.64
C GLY A 273 -5.45 -3.78 2.50
N SER A 274 -4.28 -3.55 1.92
CA SER A 274 -3.31 -4.59 1.64
C SER A 274 -1.89 -4.05 1.80
N TYR A 275 -0.97 -4.92 2.22
CA TYR A 275 0.45 -4.61 2.34
C TYR A 275 1.26 -5.41 1.32
N PHE A 276 2.26 -4.76 0.74
CA PHE A 276 3.17 -5.42 -0.20
C PHE A 276 4.60 -4.94 0.00
N TRP A 277 5.53 -5.80 -0.35
CA TRP A 277 6.94 -5.48 -0.49
C TRP A 277 7.24 -5.29 -1.97
N CYS A 278 7.79 -4.12 -2.34
CA CYS A 278 8.22 -3.85 -3.70
C CYS A 278 9.72 -4.08 -3.78
N PRO A 279 10.17 -5.20 -4.35
CA PRO A 279 11.61 -5.45 -4.43
C PRO A 279 12.34 -4.39 -5.24
N PRO A 280 13.64 -4.20 -4.99
CA PRO A 280 14.43 -3.30 -5.84
C PRO A 280 14.67 -3.92 -7.21
N MET A 281 15.22 -3.12 -8.10
CA MET A 281 15.67 -3.57 -9.44
C MET A 281 17.16 -3.83 -9.40
N ALA A 282 17.60 -4.84 -10.11
CA ALA A 282 19.02 -5.12 -10.34
C ALA A 282 19.18 -5.70 -11.73
N ASP A 283 20.13 -5.14 -12.49
CA ASP A 283 20.44 -5.61 -13.87
C ASP A 283 19.21 -5.59 -14.77
N GLY A 284 18.38 -4.56 -14.63
CA GLY A 284 17.23 -4.35 -15.51
C GLY A 284 16.05 -5.26 -15.22
N ARG A 285 16.05 -5.94 -14.08
CA ARG A 285 14.99 -6.87 -13.69
C ARG A 285 14.68 -6.76 -12.23
N LEU A 286 13.55 -7.27 -11.81
CA LEU A 286 13.13 -7.26 -10.41
C LEU A 286 14.05 -8.19 -9.60
N ASP A 287 14.58 -7.65 -8.52
CA ASP A 287 15.50 -8.43 -7.67
C ASP A 287 14.70 -9.21 -6.62
N UNK A 288 14.44 -10.17 -6.92
CA UNK A 288 13.68 -11.03 -6.02
C UNK A 288 14.59 -11.78 -5.09
N UNK A 289 15.78 -11.45 -5.07
CA UNK A 289 16.74 -12.07 -4.25
C UNK A 289 16.41 -12.00 -2.79
N UNK A 290 16.05 -11.12 -2.47
CA UNK A 290 15.65 -10.92 -1.12
C UNK A 290 14.53 -11.82 -0.71
N UNK A 291 13.91 -11.87 -1.52
CA UNK A 291 12.89 -12.82 -1.34
C UNK A 291 13.45 -14.17 -1.55
N UNK A 292 14.34 -14.15 -1.98
CA UNK A 292 15.06 -15.29 -2.30
C UNK A 292 16.12 -15.56 -1.28
N UNK A 293 15.88 -15.07 -0.33
CA UNK A 293 16.78 -15.43 0.59
C UNK A 293 17.21 -16.73 0.17
N SER A 294 18.41 -16.97 0.41
CA SER A 294 18.90 -18.32 0.27
C SER A 294 18.08 -19.23 1.18
N ARG A 295 17.45 -20.14 0.61
CA ARG A 295 16.85 -21.25 1.34
C ARG A 295 17.85 -21.73 2.39
N PRO A 296 17.49 -21.76 3.66
CA PRO A 296 18.30 -22.59 4.56
C PRO A 296 18.19 -23.99 3.98
N ALA A 297 19.34 -24.62 3.81
CA ALA A 297 19.39 -25.99 3.33
C ALA A 297 18.36 -26.77 4.14
N ALA A 298 17.49 -27.47 3.43
CA ALA A 298 16.46 -28.29 4.05
C ALA A 298 17.12 -29.10 5.13
N ALA A 299 16.80 -28.79 6.39
CA ALA A 299 17.21 -29.65 7.48
C ALA A 299 16.52 -30.97 7.18
N SER A 300 17.31 -31.96 6.87
CA SER A 300 16.80 -33.29 6.70
C SER A 300 16.05 -33.65 7.98
N CYS A 301 14.78 -33.93 7.85
CA CYS A 301 14.04 -34.53 8.93
C CYS A 301 14.58 -35.93 9.13
N ALA A 302 15.67 -36.01 9.85
CA ALA A 302 16.09 -37.26 10.44
C ALA A 302 15.33 -37.36 11.74
N ALA A 303 14.52 -38.39 11.82
CA ALA A 303 13.65 -38.69 12.93
C ALA A 303 14.36 -38.56 14.28
N LEU A 304 13.75 -37.86 15.19
CA LEU A 304 13.98 -38.05 16.59
C LEU A 304 12.63 -38.40 17.22
N VAL A 305 12.40 -39.72 17.27
CA VAL A 305 11.40 -40.29 18.15
C VAL A 305 12.05 -40.25 19.53
N GLY A 306 11.50 -39.48 20.42
CA GLY A 306 11.96 -39.49 21.80
C GLY A 306 11.10 -38.53 22.61
N GLY A 307 10.28 -39.13 23.45
CA GLY A 307 9.22 -38.54 24.20
C GLY A 307 9.59 -37.42 25.16
N GLY A 308 8.59 -36.76 25.61
CA GLY A 308 8.68 -35.81 26.74
C GLY A 308 7.55 -34.83 26.77
N HIS A 309 6.71 -35.00 27.72
CA HIS A 309 5.57 -34.15 28.12
C HIS A 309 5.96 -32.69 28.32
N GLY A 310 5.03 -31.81 28.03
CA GLY A 310 4.93 -30.58 28.80
C GLY A 310 4.54 -29.30 28.06
N GLY A 311 3.35 -28.85 28.32
CA GLY A 311 3.05 -27.45 28.45
C GLY A 311 2.57 -26.67 27.22
N LEU A 312 1.26 -26.71 27.04
CA LEU A 312 0.59 -25.68 26.25
C LEU A 312 0.75 -24.33 26.97
N VAL A 313 1.43 -23.42 26.35
CA VAL A 313 1.41 -22.04 26.82
C VAL A 313 0.42 -21.28 25.96
N ASP A 314 -0.63 -20.85 26.62
CA ASP A 314 -1.72 -20.07 26.03
C ASP A 314 -1.21 -18.67 25.65
N GLN A 315 -1.17 -18.41 24.35
CA GLN A 315 -0.81 -17.08 23.87
C GLN A 315 -2.04 -16.18 23.70
N ARG A 316 -2.91 -16.18 24.72
CA ARG A 316 -4.04 -15.25 24.73
C ARG A 316 -3.89 -14.30 25.92
N ARG A 317 -2.89 -13.43 25.86
CA ARG A 317 -2.83 -12.33 26.84
C ARG A 317 -2.05 -11.15 26.29
N TYR A 318 -2.70 -10.43 25.38
CA TYR A 318 -2.29 -9.05 25.13
C TYR A 318 -3.43 -8.28 24.44
N PHE A 319 -4.55 -8.20 25.14
CA PHE A 319 -5.59 -7.19 24.86
C PHE A 319 -6.58 -7.27 26.00
N LEU A 320 -6.39 -6.37 26.90
CA LEU A 320 -7.40 -5.87 27.86
C LEU A 320 -6.71 -5.34 29.10
N ARG A 321 -6.34 -4.09 29.10
CA ARG A 321 -6.28 -3.29 30.32
C ARG A 321 -6.12 -1.83 29.97
N SER A 322 -7.22 -1.15 29.88
CA SER A 322 -7.35 0.24 30.32
C SER A 322 -8.83 0.59 30.37
N ARG A 323 -9.45 0.20 31.44
CA ARG A 323 -10.67 0.84 31.91
C ARG A 323 -10.58 0.84 33.43
N GLY A 324 -10.54 2.01 33.99
CA GLY A 324 -10.62 2.16 35.41
C GLY A 324 -10.06 3.49 35.89
N GLN A 325 -10.97 4.41 36.13
CA GLN A 325 -10.88 5.68 36.85
C GLN A 325 -10.47 6.87 36.02
#